data_0f33be178d0f08de5daa19c3bc289cd3
#
_entry.id   0f33be178d0f08de5daa19c3bc289cd3
#
_cell.length_a   1.000
_cell.length_b   1.000
_cell.length_c   1.000
_cell.angle_alpha   90.00
_cell.angle_beta   90.00
_cell.angle_gamma   90.00
#
_symmetry.space_group_name_H-M   'P 1'
#
loop_
_entity.id
_entity.type
_entity.pdbx_description
1 polymer ?
#
loop_
_entity_poly.entity_id
_entity_poly.type
_entity_poly.pdbx_seq_one_letter_code
_entity_poly.pdbx_strand_id
1 'polypeptide(L)'
;LYLFIAQWLRFTPWILLALLWLWLSPLVGDPFASQATQVVSTDKGSEPAAEPEGKQVSMTEQLDQSAPPTNQNLNAYLDSFYAQERDRVVHFPQQLPADAAPFDVLIINICSLAWSDVEASGLTEHPVWRHFDIRFNHFNSATSYSGPSSIRLLRASCGQTSHQGLYVTAPSQCLLFENLAQLGFDKQVAMDHSGAFGNYLKDLQQYAGLDIKPM
;
A
#
# COMPACT_ATOMS: atom_id res chain seq x y z
N LEU A 1 40.16 34.42 15.11
CA LEU A 1 39.61 34.07 16.43
C LEU A 1 38.41 34.93 16.78
N TYR A 2 38.48 36.27 16.59
CA TYR A 2 37.43 37.22 16.95
C TYR A 2 36.11 37.00 16.17
N LEU A 3 36.15 36.62 14.89
CA LEU A 3 35.00 36.31 14.05
C LEU A 3 34.33 35.02 14.48
N PHE A 4 35.07 34.04 14.97
CA PHE A 4 34.52 32.77 15.46
C PHE A 4 33.75 32.94 16.78
N ILE A 5 34.26 33.78 17.68
CA ILE A 5 33.63 34.07 18.96
C ILE A 5 32.35 34.92 18.76
N ALA A 6 32.36 35.85 17.80
CA ALA A 6 31.18 36.68 17.48
C ALA A 6 30.05 35.87 16.81
N GLN A 7 30.35 34.87 16.04
CA GLN A 7 29.34 33.94 15.51
C GLN A 7 28.79 33.02 16.60
N TRP A 8 29.64 32.54 17.50
CA TRP A 8 29.21 31.67 18.61
C TRP A 8 28.27 32.39 19.58
N LEU A 9 28.52 33.65 19.89
CA LEU A 9 27.64 34.47 20.72
C LEU A 9 26.27 34.79 20.08
N ARG A 10 26.13 34.70 18.77
CA ARG A 10 24.85 34.90 18.09
C ARG A 10 23.92 33.69 18.15
N PHE A 11 24.46 32.48 18.30
CA PHE A 11 23.68 31.22 18.31
C PHE A 11 23.36 30.73 19.74
N THR A 12 24.11 31.13 20.74
CA THR A 12 23.89 30.71 22.14
C THR A 12 22.50 31.04 22.68
N PRO A 13 21.89 32.24 22.45
CA PRO A 13 20.55 32.51 22.97
C PRO A 13 19.48 31.62 22.35
N TRP A 14 19.62 31.25 21.10
CA TRP A 14 18.67 30.34 20.41
C TRP A 14 18.81 28.90 20.89
N ILE A 15 20.01 28.43 21.19
CA ILE A 15 20.24 27.10 21.77
C ILE A 15 19.66 27.06 23.20
N LEU A 16 19.84 28.09 24.00
CA LEU A 16 19.26 28.16 25.34
C LEU A 16 17.73 28.21 25.30
N LEU A 17 17.13 28.93 24.34
CA LEU A 17 15.69 28.96 24.13
C LEU A 17 15.16 27.59 23.69
N ALA A 18 15.85 26.87 22.80
CA ALA A 18 15.48 25.54 22.39
C ALA A 18 15.58 24.52 23.54
N LEU A 19 16.62 24.60 24.37
CA LEU A 19 16.77 23.75 25.55
C LEU A 19 15.73 24.08 26.63
N LEU A 20 15.38 25.33 26.80
CA LEU A 20 14.32 25.77 27.72
C LEU A 20 12.96 25.24 27.23
N TRP A 21 12.72 25.28 25.92
CA TRP A 21 11.49 24.77 25.33
C TRP A 21 11.39 23.23 25.47
N LEU A 22 12.48 22.51 25.28
CA LEU A 22 12.57 21.06 25.53
C LEU A 22 12.34 20.69 26.99
N TRP A 23 12.72 21.56 27.92
CA TRP A 23 12.53 21.32 29.33
C TRP A 23 11.11 21.65 29.82
N LEU A 24 10.44 22.60 29.17
CA LEU A 24 9.05 22.99 29.47
C LEU A 24 8.02 22.13 28.67
N SER A 25 8.42 21.41 27.61
CA SER A 25 7.53 20.62 26.80
C SER A 25 6.77 19.52 27.54
N PRO A 26 7.29 18.87 28.59
CA PRO A 26 6.51 17.92 29.38
C PRO A 26 5.45 18.55 30.28
N LEU A 27 5.46 19.90 30.45
CA LEU A 27 4.44 20.62 31.23
C LEU A 27 3.25 21.08 30.36
N VAL A 28 3.40 21.06 29.05
CA VAL A 28 2.30 21.26 28.10
C VAL A 28 1.83 19.87 27.70
N GLY A 29 0.78 19.39 28.37
CA GLY A 29 0.21 18.08 28.08
C GLY A 29 -0.09 17.93 26.60
N ASP A 30 0.20 16.74 26.06
CA ASP A 30 -0.04 16.37 24.67
C ASP A 30 -1.50 16.66 24.28
N PRO A 31 -1.79 17.57 23.35
CA PRO A 31 -3.16 17.83 22.91
C PRO A 31 -3.77 16.64 22.16
N PHE A 32 -3.02 15.56 21.94
CA PHE A 32 -3.46 14.32 21.28
C PHE A 32 -3.52 13.10 22.21
N ALA A 33 -3.37 13.26 23.53
CA ALA A 33 -3.62 12.18 24.46
C ALA A 33 -5.12 11.91 24.55
N SER A 34 -5.61 11.07 23.68
CA SER A 34 -6.98 10.53 23.71
C SER A 34 -7.14 9.66 24.96
N GLN A 35 -8.06 10.04 25.83
CA GLN A 35 -8.41 9.30 27.05
C GLN A 35 -8.90 7.91 26.68
N ALA A 36 -8.12 6.89 27.03
CA ALA A 36 -8.57 5.51 27.02
C ALA A 36 -9.59 5.30 28.15
N THR A 37 -10.87 5.30 27.82
CA THR A 37 -11.95 4.87 28.72
C THR A 37 -11.96 3.35 28.75
N GLN A 38 -11.65 2.74 29.88
CA GLN A 38 -11.84 1.32 30.13
C GLN A 38 -13.34 1.00 30.14
N VAL A 39 -13.77 0.11 29.26
CA VAL A 39 -15.08 -0.52 29.34
C VAL A 39 -14.91 -1.97 29.77
N VAL A 40 -15.53 -2.24 30.91
CA VAL A 40 -15.59 -3.53 31.59
C VAL A 40 -16.32 -4.55 30.71
N SER A 41 -15.69 -5.73 30.57
CA SER A 41 -16.25 -6.91 29.92
C SER A 41 -17.31 -7.56 30.82
N THR A 42 -18.46 -7.89 30.26
CA THR A 42 -19.34 -8.90 30.82
C THR A 42 -19.70 -9.96 29.78
N ASP A 43 -19.33 -11.14 30.14
CA ASP A 43 -19.47 -12.45 29.51
C ASP A 43 -20.94 -12.89 29.33
N LYS A 44 -21.22 -13.61 28.24
CA LYS A 44 -21.90 -14.90 28.16
C LYS A 44 -22.30 -15.28 26.73
N GLY A 45 -21.66 -16.24 26.17
CA GLY A 45 -22.05 -17.63 25.99
C GLY A 45 -23.21 -17.92 25.04
N SER A 46 -22.94 -18.60 23.95
CA SER A 46 -23.62 -19.81 23.53
C SER A 46 -23.31 -20.24 22.10
N GLU A 47 -23.21 -21.50 21.91
CA GLU A 47 -22.72 -22.44 20.94
C GLU A 47 -23.64 -22.60 19.68
N PRO A 48 -23.33 -23.53 18.76
CA PRO A 48 -23.13 -23.26 17.33
C PRO A 48 -24.26 -23.78 16.45
N ALA A 49 -24.36 -23.26 15.25
CA ALA A 49 -25.14 -23.94 14.20
C ALA A 49 -24.69 -23.59 12.79
N ALA A 50 -24.28 -24.65 12.08
CA ALA A 50 -24.47 -24.89 10.65
C ALA A 50 -23.84 -23.91 9.64
N GLU A 51 -22.87 -24.46 8.95
CA GLU A 51 -22.36 -24.03 7.65
C GLU A 51 -23.50 -23.78 6.65
N PRO A 52 -23.46 -22.72 5.88
CA PRO A 52 -24.01 -22.73 4.54
C PRO A 52 -23.02 -22.22 3.49
N GLU A 53 -23.13 -22.87 2.36
CA GLU A 53 -22.53 -22.70 1.07
C GLU A 53 -22.08 -21.27 0.68
N GLY A 54 -20.88 -21.22 0.07
CA GLY A 54 -20.16 -20.04 -0.38
C GLY A 54 -20.96 -19.01 -1.16
N LYS A 55 -21.46 -18.00 -0.46
CA LYS A 55 -21.72 -16.70 -1.02
C LYS A 55 -20.49 -15.85 -0.78
N GLN A 56 -19.82 -15.40 -1.85
CA GLN A 56 -18.87 -14.30 -1.75
C GLN A 56 -19.64 -13.08 -1.22
N VAL A 57 -19.56 -12.88 0.08
CA VAL A 57 -20.11 -11.68 0.72
C VAL A 57 -19.18 -10.53 0.39
N SER A 58 -19.70 -9.53 -0.28
CA SER A 58 -18.97 -8.29 -0.57
C SER A 58 -18.39 -7.73 0.73
N MET A 59 -17.11 -7.34 0.72
CA MET A 59 -16.41 -6.76 1.88
C MET A 59 -17.15 -5.59 2.52
N THR A 60 -17.98 -4.89 1.76
CA THR A 60 -18.85 -3.79 2.23
C THR A 60 -19.99 -4.24 3.14
N GLU A 61 -20.41 -5.50 3.08
CA GLU A 61 -21.51 -6.02 3.92
C GLU A 61 -21.04 -6.45 5.31
N GLN A 62 -19.74 -6.65 5.53
CA GLN A 62 -19.19 -7.09 6.82
C GLN A 62 -18.74 -5.94 7.73
N LEU A 63 -18.66 -4.72 7.18
CA LEU A 63 -18.31 -3.55 7.95
C LEU A 63 -19.60 -2.98 8.54
N ASP A 64 -19.74 -3.08 9.84
CA ASP A 64 -20.78 -2.29 10.54
C ASP A 64 -20.39 -0.81 10.44
N GLN A 65 -20.88 -0.15 9.40
CA GLN A 65 -20.61 1.28 9.15
C GLN A 65 -21.23 2.18 10.23
N SER A 66 -22.10 1.64 11.08
CA SER A 66 -22.68 2.33 12.23
C SER A 66 -21.76 2.26 13.46
N ALA A 67 -20.82 1.31 13.49
CA ALA A 67 -19.87 1.18 14.59
C ALA A 67 -18.83 2.30 14.55
N PRO A 68 -18.50 2.94 15.68
CA PRO A 68 -17.48 3.98 15.71
C PRO A 68 -16.11 3.41 15.28
N PRO A 69 -15.27 4.17 14.56
CA PRO A 69 -13.96 3.73 14.08
C PRO A 69 -12.91 3.71 15.22
N THR A 70 -13.14 2.86 16.21
CA THR A 70 -12.17 2.61 17.29
C THR A 70 -11.04 1.71 16.80
N ASN A 71 -9.87 1.77 17.43
CA ASN A 71 -8.75 0.88 17.11
C ASN A 71 -9.14 -0.59 17.20
N GLN A 72 -9.98 -0.96 18.15
CA GLN A 72 -10.46 -2.32 18.32
C GLN A 72 -11.29 -2.79 17.12
N ASN A 73 -12.26 -1.98 16.68
CA ASN A 73 -13.12 -2.31 15.55
C ASN A 73 -12.33 -2.36 14.23
N LEU A 74 -11.41 -1.42 14.05
CA LEU A 74 -10.56 -1.37 12.86
C LEU A 74 -9.58 -2.56 12.80
N ASN A 75 -8.99 -2.96 13.92
CA ASN A 75 -8.12 -4.13 13.98
C ASN A 75 -8.91 -5.42 13.72
N ALA A 76 -10.08 -5.59 14.33
CA ALA A 76 -10.94 -6.75 14.08
C ALA A 76 -11.34 -6.86 12.60
N TYR A 77 -11.65 -5.73 11.98
CA TYR A 77 -11.94 -5.68 10.55
C TYR A 77 -10.71 -6.05 9.71
N LEU A 78 -9.54 -5.52 10.05
CA LEU A 78 -8.29 -5.79 9.34
C LEU A 78 -7.89 -7.27 9.46
N ASP A 79 -8.06 -7.87 10.61
CA ASP A 79 -7.80 -9.29 10.85
C ASP A 79 -8.75 -10.17 10.01
N SER A 80 -10.03 -9.82 9.96
CA SER A 80 -11.02 -10.48 9.11
C SER A 80 -10.67 -10.35 7.62
N PHE A 81 -10.28 -9.16 7.19
CA PHE A 81 -9.82 -8.91 5.83
C PHE A 81 -8.64 -9.81 5.45
N TYR A 82 -7.60 -9.86 6.26
CA TYR A 82 -6.43 -10.71 5.96
C TYR A 82 -6.74 -12.20 6.05
N ALA A 83 -7.70 -12.60 6.88
CA ALA A 83 -8.17 -13.98 6.91
C ALA A 83 -8.83 -14.39 5.60
N GLN A 84 -9.68 -13.53 5.03
CA GLN A 84 -10.33 -13.76 3.74
C GLN A 84 -9.34 -13.70 2.57
N GLU A 85 -8.41 -12.75 2.62
CA GLU A 85 -7.39 -12.59 1.56
C GLU A 85 -6.37 -13.73 1.52
N ARG A 86 -6.19 -14.48 2.61
CA ARG A 86 -5.19 -15.56 2.70
C ARG A 86 -5.37 -16.63 1.63
N ASP A 87 -6.60 -16.98 1.34
CA ASP A 87 -6.96 -18.07 0.44
C ASP A 87 -7.34 -17.58 -0.96
N ARG A 88 -7.35 -16.27 -1.18
CA ARG A 88 -7.70 -15.68 -2.48
C ARG A 88 -6.55 -15.82 -3.47
N VAL A 89 -6.80 -16.57 -4.54
CA VAL A 89 -5.87 -16.76 -5.67
C VAL A 89 -6.62 -16.56 -6.97
N VAL A 90 -6.04 -15.83 -7.91
CA VAL A 90 -6.51 -15.72 -9.28
C VAL A 90 -5.84 -16.82 -10.09
N HIS A 91 -6.64 -17.71 -10.66
CA HIS A 91 -6.14 -18.80 -11.51
C HIS A 91 -6.01 -18.32 -12.95
N PHE A 92 -4.80 -18.33 -13.45
CA PHE A 92 -4.54 -18.10 -14.87
C PHE A 92 -4.83 -19.39 -15.66
N PRO A 93 -5.29 -19.29 -16.92
CA PRO A 93 -5.39 -20.46 -17.78
C PRO A 93 -4.00 -21.04 -18.05
N GLN A 94 -3.93 -22.32 -18.39
CA GLN A 94 -2.64 -22.96 -18.73
C GLN A 94 -2.11 -22.50 -20.09
N GLN A 95 -2.99 -22.07 -20.99
CA GLN A 95 -2.66 -21.55 -22.31
C GLN A 95 -3.71 -20.56 -22.78
N LEU A 96 -3.33 -19.66 -23.65
CA LEU A 96 -4.28 -18.80 -24.35
C LEU A 96 -5.12 -19.62 -25.34
N PRO A 97 -6.36 -19.19 -25.65
CA PRO A 97 -7.14 -19.77 -26.72
C PRO A 97 -6.35 -19.83 -28.03
N ALA A 98 -6.49 -20.91 -28.80
CA ALA A 98 -5.74 -21.10 -30.05
C ALA A 98 -6.05 -20.02 -31.11
N ASP A 99 -7.19 -19.40 -31.02
CA ASP A 99 -7.67 -18.31 -31.89
C ASP A 99 -7.47 -16.90 -31.27
N ALA A 100 -6.79 -16.81 -30.11
CA ALA A 100 -6.50 -15.52 -29.51
C ALA A 100 -5.61 -14.68 -30.43
N ALA A 101 -6.05 -13.46 -30.73
CA ALA A 101 -5.21 -12.51 -31.45
C ALA A 101 -4.00 -12.15 -30.56
N PRO A 102 -2.80 -11.99 -31.13
CA PRO A 102 -1.64 -11.56 -30.35
C PRO A 102 -1.88 -10.17 -29.76
N PHE A 103 -1.50 -9.99 -28.50
CA PHE A 103 -1.58 -8.71 -27.79
C PHE A 103 -0.44 -8.57 -26.78
N ASP A 104 -0.14 -7.33 -26.44
CA ASP A 104 0.82 -7.00 -25.40
C ASP A 104 0.11 -6.47 -24.16
N VAL A 105 0.72 -6.67 -23.00
CA VAL A 105 0.26 -6.10 -21.73
C VAL A 105 1.26 -5.05 -21.27
N LEU A 106 0.85 -3.78 -21.26
CA LEU A 106 1.67 -2.67 -20.79
C LEU A 106 1.16 -2.18 -19.43
N ILE A 107 2.00 -2.27 -18.41
CA ILE A 107 1.72 -1.76 -17.08
C ILE A 107 2.59 -0.52 -16.85
N ILE A 108 1.96 0.65 -16.74
CA ILE A 108 2.63 1.91 -16.43
C ILE A 108 2.36 2.26 -14.97
N ASN A 109 3.40 2.23 -14.14
CA ASN A 109 3.32 2.65 -12.75
C ASN A 109 3.98 4.01 -12.57
N ILE A 110 3.17 5.02 -12.20
CA ILE A 110 3.64 6.38 -11.93
C ILE A 110 3.72 6.56 -10.43
N CYS A 111 4.95 6.71 -9.91
CA CYS A 111 5.19 6.90 -8.49
C CYS A 111 4.69 8.27 -8.01
N SER A 112 4.12 8.31 -6.82
CA SER A 112 3.75 9.55 -6.11
C SER A 112 2.81 10.48 -6.88
N LEU A 113 1.93 9.95 -7.73
CA LEU A 113 0.91 10.73 -8.43
C LEU A 113 -0.45 10.54 -7.73
N ALA A 114 -1.07 11.64 -7.31
CA ALA A 114 -2.42 11.67 -6.76
C ALA A 114 -3.36 12.52 -7.63
N TRP A 115 -4.67 12.29 -7.53
CA TRP A 115 -5.65 13.15 -8.21
C TRP A 115 -5.57 14.61 -7.75
N SER A 116 -5.28 14.85 -6.48
CA SER A 116 -5.03 16.20 -5.95
C SER A 116 -3.90 16.93 -6.67
N ASP A 117 -2.86 16.21 -7.10
CA ASP A 117 -1.74 16.81 -7.83
C ASP A 117 -2.15 17.17 -9.26
N VAL A 118 -2.96 16.32 -9.89
CA VAL A 118 -3.54 16.57 -11.22
C VAL A 118 -4.47 17.78 -11.18
N GLU A 119 -5.32 17.90 -10.16
CA GLU A 119 -6.22 19.03 -9.95
C GLU A 119 -5.44 20.32 -9.66
N ALA A 120 -4.48 20.29 -8.74
CA ALA A 120 -3.66 21.44 -8.38
C ALA A 120 -2.83 21.97 -9.57
N SER A 121 -2.46 21.08 -10.49
CA SER A 121 -1.73 21.42 -11.72
C SER A 121 -2.65 21.84 -12.88
N GLY A 122 -3.97 21.84 -12.70
CA GLY A 122 -4.93 22.16 -13.75
C GLY A 122 -4.99 21.14 -14.90
N LEU A 123 -4.61 19.90 -14.65
CA LEU A 123 -4.49 18.85 -15.68
C LEU A 123 -5.67 17.86 -15.71
N THR A 124 -6.77 18.16 -15.05
CA THR A 124 -7.98 17.31 -15.04
C THR A 124 -8.60 17.08 -16.42
N GLU A 125 -8.45 18.07 -17.31
CA GLU A 125 -8.95 18.02 -18.69
C GLU A 125 -7.82 17.80 -19.72
N HIS A 126 -6.66 17.31 -19.28
CA HIS A 126 -5.54 17.09 -20.17
C HIS A 126 -5.90 16.08 -21.28
N PRO A 127 -5.49 16.31 -22.55
CA PRO A 127 -5.86 15.44 -23.69
C PRO A 127 -5.48 13.98 -23.53
N VAL A 128 -4.47 13.66 -22.69
CA VAL A 128 -4.04 12.27 -22.41
C VAL A 128 -5.18 11.40 -21.88
N TRP A 129 -6.13 11.99 -21.15
CA TRP A 129 -7.24 11.23 -20.55
C TRP A 129 -8.19 10.66 -21.60
N ARG A 130 -8.18 11.17 -22.82
CA ARG A 130 -9.01 10.66 -23.94
C ARG A 130 -8.51 9.32 -24.49
N HIS A 131 -7.30 8.92 -24.13
CA HIS A 131 -6.70 7.65 -24.55
C HIS A 131 -7.02 6.50 -23.60
N PHE A 132 -7.75 6.75 -22.51
CA PHE A 132 -8.16 5.72 -21.56
C PHE A 132 -9.64 5.38 -21.75
N ASP A 133 -9.94 4.12 -21.99
CA ASP A 133 -11.32 3.62 -22.11
C ASP A 133 -12.02 3.58 -20.73
N ILE A 134 -11.26 3.35 -19.67
CA ILE A 134 -11.76 3.27 -18.30
C ILE A 134 -10.91 4.16 -17.39
N ARG A 135 -11.58 5.00 -16.59
CA ARG A 135 -10.97 5.84 -15.58
C ARG A 135 -11.68 5.65 -14.24
N PHE A 136 -10.95 5.27 -13.22
CA PHE A 136 -11.48 5.16 -11.86
C PHE A 136 -11.29 6.49 -11.12
N ASN A 137 -12.39 7.19 -10.82
CA ASN A 137 -12.33 8.48 -10.12
C ASN A 137 -12.13 8.35 -8.60
N HIS A 138 -12.49 7.19 -8.03
CA HIS A 138 -12.35 6.89 -6.60
C HIS A 138 -11.47 5.65 -6.43
N PHE A 139 -10.20 5.80 -6.74
CA PHE A 139 -9.20 4.75 -6.62
C PHE A 139 -8.17 5.11 -5.57
N ASN A 140 -7.93 4.20 -4.65
CA ASN A 140 -6.81 4.27 -3.73
C ASN A 140 -5.81 3.16 -4.06
N SER A 141 -4.53 3.52 -4.14
CA SER A 141 -3.49 2.51 -4.18
C SER A 141 -3.47 1.72 -2.86
N ALA A 142 -3.00 0.47 -2.91
CA ALA A 142 -3.00 -0.40 -1.75
C ALA A 142 -2.08 0.08 -0.60
N THR A 143 -1.25 1.10 -0.85
CA THR A 143 -0.38 1.77 0.12
C THR A 143 0.10 3.11 -0.44
N SER A 144 0.50 4.02 0.45
CA SER A 144 0.99 5.36 0.11
C SER A 144 2.45 5.40 -0.37
N TYR A 145 3.20 4.31 -0.29
CA TYR A 145 4.59 4.24 -0.73
C TYR A 145 4.75 3.43 -2.02
N SER A 146 5.56 3.92 -2.95
CA SER A 146 5.76 3.32 -4.27
C SER A 146 6.29 1.89 -4.22
N GLY A 147 7.29 1.60 -3.38
CA GLY A 147 7.86 0.26 -3.24
C GLY A 147 6.81 -0.79 -2.86
N PRO A 148 6.20 -0.70 -1.67
CA PRO A 148 5.17 -1.66 -1.26
C PRO A 148 3.93 -1.66 -2.17
N SER A 149 3.59 -0.52 -2.81
CA SER A 149 2.50 -0.46 -3.79
C SER A 149 2.81 -1.31 -5.02
N SER A 150 4.01 -1.18 -5.56
CA SER A 150 4.45 -1.96 -6.72
C SER A 150 4.59 -3.45 -6.41
N ILE A 151 5.09 -3.82 -5.21
CA ILE A 151 5.11 -5.22 -4.78
C ILE A 151 3.69 -5.79 -4.74
N ARG A 152 2.72 -5.05 -4.18
CA ARG A 152 1.31 -5.48 -4.13
C ARG A 152 0.70 -5.64 -5.52
N LEU A 153 0.97 -4.71 -6.43
CA LEU A 153 0.51 -4.79 -7.82
C LEU A 153 1.05 -6.05 -8.50
N LEU A 154 2.34 -6.30 -8.38
CA LEU A 154 3.01 -7.43 -9.03
C LEU A 154 2.69 -8.79 -8.37
N ARG A 155 2.13 -8.78 -7.16
CA ARG A 155 1.63 -9.95 -6.43
C ARG A 155 0.10 -10.08 -6.47
N ALA A 156 -0.57 -9.30 -7.30
CA ALA A 156 -2.03 -9.21 -7.33
C ALA A 156 -2.74 -10.51 -7.77
N SER A 157 -2.01 -11.53 -8.20
CA SER A 157 -2.57 -12.86 -8.47
C SER A 157 -2.98 -13.61 -7.19
N CYS A 158 -2.53 -13.16 -6.03
CA CYS A 158 -2.98 -13.65 -4.73
C CYS A 158 -3.60 -12.52 -3.89
N GLY A 159 -4.23 -12.90 -2.81
CA GLY A 159 -4.84 -11.95 -1.89
C GLY A 159 -3.81 -11.07 -1.16
N GLN A 160 -4.29 -9.98 -0.61
CA GLN A 160 -3.46 -9.00 0.06
C GLN A 160 -2.92 -9.52 1.39
N THR A 161 -1.67 -9.22 1.66
CA THR A 161 -0.99 -9.55 2.91
C THR A 161 -0.69 -8.30 3.72
N SER A 162 -0.30 -8.47 4.99
CA SER A 162 0.16 -7.36 5.83
C SER A 162 1.38 -6.66 5.22
N HIS A 163 1.70 -5.45 5.66
CA HIS A 163 2.88 -4.73 5.20
C HIS A 163 4.17 -5.55 5.40
N GLN A 164 4.34 -6.18 6.55
CA GLN A 164 5.49 -7.04 6.83
C GLN A 164 5.54 -8.27 5.94
N GLY A 165 4.41 -8.85 5.59
CA GLY A 165 4.30 -9.99 4.70
C GLY A 165 4.69 -9.71 3.24
N LEU A 166 4.82 -8.43 2.86
CA LEU A 166 5.33 -8.07 1.52
C LEU A 166 6.80 -8.40 1.34
N TYR A 167 7.58 -8.34 2.42
CA TYR A 167 9.03 -8.55 2.40
C TYR A 167 9.43 -10.00 2.71
N VAL A 168 8.53 -10.92 2.39
CA VAL A 168 8.76 -12.37 2.40
C VAL A 168 8.56 -12.90 0.99
N THR A 169 9.32 -13.90 0.59
CA THR A 169 9.20 -14.53 -0.73
C THR A 169 7.78 -15.06 -0.94
N ALA A 170 7.15 -14.68 -2.04
CA ALA A 170 5.83 -15.15 -2.41
C ALA A 170 5.93 -16.44 -3.25
N PRO A 171 4.92 -17.33 -3.18
CA PRO A 171 4.77 -18.41 -4.14
C PRO A 171 4.70 -17.88 -5.58
N SER A 172 5.27 -18.61 -6.55
CA SER A 172 5.32 -18.19 -7.95
C SER A 172 3.94 -17.89 -8.53
N GLN A 173 2.94 -18.64 -8.15
CA GLN A 173 1.54 -18.44 -8.56
C GLN A 173 0.97 -17.07 -8.16
N CYS A 174 1.58 -16.40 -7.17
CA CYS A 174 1.18 -15.06 -6.76
C CYS A 174 1.85 -13.97 -7.60
N LEU A 175 2.87 -14.30 -8.39
CA LEU A 175 3.66 -13.35 -9.15
C LEU A 175 3.06 -13.15 -10.55
N LEU A 176 2.59 -11.92 -10.83
CA LEU A 176 1.91 -11.60 -12.09
C LEU A 176 2.77 -11.92 -13.31
N PHE A 177 4.04 -11.50 -13.30
CA PHE A 177 4.95 -11.74 -14.42
C PHE A 177 5.27 -13.22 -14.64
N GLU A 178 5.29 -14.04 -13.58
CA GLU A 178 5.46 -15.49 -13.71
C GLU A 178 4.24 -16.15 -14.37
N ASN A 179 3.04 -15.73 -13.97
CA ASN A 179 1.81 -16.22 -14.58
C ASN A 179 1.70 -15.83 -16.06
N LEU A 180 2.09 -14.60 -16.41
CA LEU A 180 2.11 -14.14 -17.80
C LEU A 180 3.18 -14.88 -18.63
N ALA A 181 4.35 -15.13 -18.06
CA ALA A 181 5.41 -15.89 -18.72
C ALA A 181 4.98 -17.34 -19.03
N GLN A 182 4.21 -17.98 -18.15
CA GLN A 182 3.63 -19.31 -18.41
C GLN A 182 2.66 -19.31 -19.59
N LEU A 183 2.04 -18.16 -19.89
CA LEU A 183 1.18 -17.97 -21.05
C LEU A 183 1.93 -17.59 -22.34
N GLY A 184 3.27 -17.51 -22.27
CA GLY A 184 4.11 -17.22 -23.43
C GLY A 184 4.46 -15.74 -23.61
N PHE A 185 4.16 -14.87 -22.64
CA PHE A 185 4.58 -13.46 -22.70
C PHE A 185 6.05 -13.31 -22.36
N ASP A 186 6.76 -12.51 -23.15
CA ASP A 186 8.10 -12.04 -22.82
C ASP A 186 8.04 -10.88 -21.83
N LYS A 187 8.89 -10.94 -20.79
CA LYS A 187 8.97 -9.90 -19.76
C LYS A 187 9.96 -8.80 -20.15
N GLN A 188 9.52 -7.57 -20.12
CA GLN A 188 10.39 -6.39 -20.32
C GLN A 188 10.11 -5.34 -19.22
N VAL A 189 11.14 -4.60 -18.82
CA VAL A 189 11.03 -3.51 -17.86
C VAL A 189 11.76 -2.29 -18.38
N ALA A 190 11.11 -1.15 -18.36
CA ALA A 190 11.71 0.15 -18.56
C ALA A 190 11.54 0.99 -17.29
N MET A 191 12.56 1.75 -16.95
CA MET A 191 12.54 2.67 -15.79
C MET A 191 13.14 4.01 -16.22
N ASP A 192 12.52 5.10 -15.79
CA ASP A 192 13.01 6.47 -15.98
C ASP A 192 14.02 6.91 -14.91
N HIS A 193 14.34 6.01 -13.98
CA HIS A 193 15.26 6.24 -12.87
C HIS A 193 16.11 4.98 -12.57
N SER A 194 17.14 5.13 -11.73
CA SER A 194 18.05 4.02 -11.39
C SER A 194 17.43 2.88 -10.56
N GLY A 195 16.29 3.08 -9.96
CA GLY A 195 15.67 2.14 -9.02
C GLY A 195 16.39 2.01 -7.68
N ALA A 196 17.40 2.84 -7.41
CA ALA A 196 18.24 2.71 -6.21
C ALA A 196 17.63 3.34 -4.95
N PHE A 197 16.64 4.24 -5.08
CA PHE A 197 16.02 4.87 -3.94
C PHE A 197 15.26 3.82 -3.08
N GLY A 198 15.51 3.80 -1.78
CA GLY A 198 14.85 2.87 -0.85
C GLY A 198 14.97 1.39 -1.25
N ASN A 199 15.99 1.01 -2.02
CA ASN A 199 16.16 -0.34 -2.60
C ASN A 199 15.04 -0.76 -3.58
N TYR A 200 14.30 0.17 -4.16
CA TYR A 200 13.09 -0.07 -4.94
C TYR A 200 13.22 -1.24 -5.93
N LEU A 201 14.17 -1.18 -6.88
CA LEU A 201 14.34 -2.24 -7.87
C LEU A 201 14.73 -3.57 -7.24
N LYS A 202 15.63 -3.54 -6.24
CA LYS A 202 16.06 -4.73 -5.52
C LYS A 202 14.89 -5.43 -4.80
N ASP A 203 14.02 -4.64 -4.17
CA ASP A 203 12.84 -5.16 -3.49
C ASP A 203 11.84 -5.77 -4.49
N LEU A 204 11.64 -5.16 -5.65
CA LEU A 204 10.80 -5.71 -6.69
C LEU A 204 11.37 -7.03 -7.25
N GLN A 205 12.68 -7.11 -7.43
CA GLN A 205 13.34 -8.34 -7.86
C GLN A 205 13.20 -9.44 -6.82
N GLN A 206 13.42 -9.12 -5.56
CA GLN A 206 13.42 -10.09 -4.47
C GLN A 206 12.01 -10.56 -4.07
N TYR A 207 11.04 -9.64 -4.05
CA TYR A 207 9.74 -9.89 -3.45
C TYR A 207 8.57 -9.90 -4.44
N ALA A 208 8.76 -9.43 -5.66
CA ALA A 208 7.69 -9.29 -6.64
C ALA A 208 7.95 -10.03 -7.97
N GLY A 209 9.02 -10.82 -8.07
CA GLY A 209 9.33 -11.61 -9.25
C GLY A 209 9.77 -10.80 -10.47
N LEU A 210 10.25 -9.56 -10.26
CA LEU A 210 10.75 -8.73 -11.34
C LEU A 210 12.25 -8.96 -11.53
N ASP A 211 12.62 -10.17 -11.96
CA ASP A 211 13.99 -10.68 -12.08
C ASP A 211 14.73 -10.24 -13.35
N ILE A 212 14.23 -9.24 -14.05
CA ILE A 212 14.80 -8.69 -15.28
C ILE A 212 15.53 -7.36 -15.03
N LYS A 213 16.58 -7.16 -15.80
CA LYS A 213 17.32 -5.90 -15.77
C LYS A 213 16.53 -4.86 -16.58
N PRO A 214 16.29 -3.66 -16.05
CA PRO A 214 15.69 -2.57 -16.83
C PRO A 214 16.53 -2.21 -18.04
N MET A 215 15.83 -1.89 -19.12
CA MET A 215 16.43 -1.35 -20.35
C MET A 215 16.92 0.08 -20.14
#